data_d19156417168d766981e66e9968a4fd7
#
_entry.id   d19156417168d766981e66e9968a4fd7
#
_cell.length_a   1.000
_cell.length_b   1.000
_cell.length_c   1.000
_cell.angle_alpha   90.00
_cell.angle_beta   90.00
_cell.angle_gamma   90.00
#
_symmetry.space_group_name_H-M   'P 1'
#
loop_
_entity.id
_entity.type
_entity.pdbx_description
1 polymer ?
#
loop_
_entity_poly.entity_id
_entity_poly.type
_entity_poly.pdbx_seq_one_letter_code
_entity_poly.pdbx_strand_id
1 'polypeptide(L)'
;MVQTDTLDIQLAIDTIAEKLSTTPVTVLVSELIDKTVSFGLKVIAALLIYSLGIWLMRRIKNVLARLFTRKNTDPGIASFIQSLISIILNIILTIITIGAVGIDTTSVAALLAGGGMAIGMALNGTVQNFAGGIMLVTFKPFKVGDYIEAQGYEGTVREISIVNTKLMTTDNRCIIIPNGSLSNGTINNYSHNTVRRVEWTVGVEYGVSAEECKHLLMDLIDKDGRVLRKADGVPADPFVGLSTLADSSVVFTMRAWVKTDDYWDVKFDINERIYESLPKNGINFPFPQMDVHVHQS
;
A
#
# COMPACT_ATOMS: atom_id res chain seq x y z
N MET A 1 -46.36 -14.65 -26.43
CA MET A 1 -45.36 -15.62 -25.92
C MET A 1 -45.77 -17.08 -26.11
N VAL A 2 -47.05 -17.45 -26.03
CA VAL A 2 -47.54 -18.85 -26.27
C VAL A 2 -47.67 -19.22 -27.76
N GLN A 3 -47.79 -18.24 -28.66
CA GLN A 3 -48.00 -18.47 -30.09
C GLN A 3 -46.73 -18.73 -30.90
N THR A 4 -45.56 -18.30 -30.39
CA THR A 4 -44.25 -18.58 -31.00
C THR A 4 -43.79 -20.01 -30.74
N ASP A 5 -44.03 -20.55 -29.52
CA ASP A 5 -43.65 -21.92 -29.16
C ASP A 5 -44.39 -23.00 -29.97
N THR A 6 -45.69 -22.76 -30.32
CA THR A 6 -46.46 -23.70 -31.13
C THR A 6 -46.03 -23.72 -32.59
N LEU A 7 -45.59 -22.58 -33.15
CA LEU A 7 -45.07 -22.50 -34.51
C LEU A 7 -43.73 -23.22 -34.66
N ASP A 8 -42.83 -23.06 -33.67
CA ASP A 8 -41.54 -23.73 -33.64
C ASP A 8 -41.65 -25.25 -33.48
N ILE A 9 -42.62 -25.70 -32.66
CA ILE A 9 -42.91 -27.13 -32.50
C ILE A 9 -43.47 -27.71 -33.80
N GLN A 10 -44.40 -27.00 -34.49
CA GLN A 10 -44.98 -27.46 -35.74
C GLN A 10 -43.93 -27.55 -36.86
N LEU A 11 -43.06 -26.56 -36.96
CA LEU A 11 -41.90 -26.54 -37.90
C LEU A 11 -40.93 -27.71 -37.66
N ALA A 12 -40.68 -28.02 -36.37
CA ALA A 12 -39.85 -29.16 -35.98
C ALA A 12 -40.51 -30.51 -36.36
N ILE A 13 -41.83 -30.63 -36.15
CA ILE A 13 -42.58 -31.84 -36.52
C ILE A 13 -42.60 -32.04 -38.07
N ASP A 14 -42.80 -30.97 -38.82
CA ASP A 14 -42.80 -31.02 -40.28
C ASP A 14 -41.42 -31.34 -40.84
N THR A 15 -40.35 -30.79 -40.24
CA THR A 15 -38.97 -31.10 -40.60
C THR A 15 -38.61 -32.58 -40.32
N ILE A 16 -39.08 -33.12 -39.20
CA ILE A 16 -38.89 -34.53 -38.84
C ILE A 16 -39.67 -35.44 -39.76
N ALA A 17 -40.96 -35.10 -40.11
CA ALA A 17 -41.80 -35.86 -41.05
C ALA A 17 -41.22 -35.89 -42.48
N GLU A 18 -40.64 -34.76 -42.93
CA GLU A 18 -39.97 -34.65 -44.22
C GLU A 18 -38.70 -35.51 -44.28
N LYS A 19 -37.84 -35.42 -43.19
CA LYS A 19 -36.65 -36.28 -43.05
C LYS A 19 -37.01 -37.79 -43.02
N LEU A 20 -38.07 -38.17 -42.34
CA LEU A 20 -38.53 -39.57 -42.26
C LEU A 20 -39.04 -40.08 -43.60
N SER A 21 -39.64 -39.24 -44.48
CA SER A 21 -40.17 -39.61 -45.77
C SER A 21 -39.13 -39.64 -46.90
N THR A 22 -38.04 -38.84 -46.77
CA THR A 22 -37.05 -38.66 -47.85
C THR A 22 -35.75 -39.42 -47.60
N THR A 23 -35.43 -39.81 -46.35
CA THR A 23 -34.13 -40.43 -45.96
C THR A 23 -34.32 -41.96 -45.81
N PRO A 24 -33.46 -42.81 -46.40
CA PRO A 24 -33.50 -44.26 -46.18
C PRO A 24 -33.33 -44.59 -44.69
N VAL A 25 -34.11 -45.55 -44.20
CA VAL A 25 -34.12 -45.97 -42.78
C VAL A 25 -32.74 -46.37 -42.30
N THR A 26 -31.92 -46.95 -43.19
CA THR A 26 -30.51 -47.30 -42.88
C THR A 26 -29.63 -46.06 -42.52
N VAL A 27 -29.85 -44.93 -43.19
CA VAL A 27 -29.14 -43.67 -42.93
C VAL A 27 -29.61 -43.04 -41.62
N LEU A 28 -30.90 -43.08 -41.31
CA LEU A 28 -31.47 -42.61 -40.05
C LEU A 28 -30.94 -43.41 -38.84
N VAL A 29 -30.86 -44.75 -39.01
CA VAL A 29 -30.33 -45.65 -37.97
C VAL A 29 -28.82 -45.38 -37.74
N SER A 30 -28.03 -45.21 -38.82
CA SER A 30 -26.61 -44.89 -38.68
C SER A 30 -26.37 -43.52 -37.99
N GLU A 31 -27.18 -42.49 -38.35
CA GLU A 31 -27.11 -41.16 -37.72
C GLU A 31 -27.49 -41.20 -36.23
N LEU A 32 -28.46 -42.02 -35.85
CA LEU A 32 -28.83 -42.24 -34.44
C LEU A 32 -27.73 -42.98 -33.67
N ILE A 33 -27.13 -44.00 -34.28
CA ILE A 33 -26.01 -44.72 -33.68
C ILE A 33 -24.83 -43.78 -33.46
N ASP A 34 -24.44 -43.00 -34.47
CA ASP A 34 -23.31 -42.05 -34.39
C ASP A 34 -23.55 -40.99 -33.32
N LYS A 35 -24.75 -40.44 -33.23
CA LYS A 35 -25.13 -39.48 -32.19
C LYS A 35 -25.08 -40.10 -30.77
N THR A 36 -25.60 -41.35 -30.66
CA THR A 36 -25.61 -42.07 -29.37
C THR A 36 -24.19 -42.41 -28.91
N VAL A 37 -23.35 -42.90 -29.82
CA VAL A 37 -21.93 -43.21 -29.54
C VAL A 37 -21.17 -41.92 -29.20
N SER A 38 -21.37 -40.86 -29.96
CA SER A 38 -20.75 -39.55 -29.70
C SER A 38 -21.15 -38.99 -28.32
N PHE A 39 -22.44 -39.06 -27.96
CA PHE A 39 -22.92 -38.65 -26.65
C PHE A 39 -22.35 -39.54 -25.55
N GLY A 40 -22.32 -40.85 -25.73
CA GLY A 40 -21.71 -41.80 -24.80
C GLY A 40 -20.22 -41.49 -24.54
N LEU A 41 -19.46 -41.17 -25.60
CA LEU A 41 -18.05 -40.78 -25.48
C LEU A 41 -17.88 -39.46 -24.70
N LYS A 42 -18.77 -38.48 -24.94
CA LYS A 42 -18.78 -37.20 -24.20
C LYS A 42 -19.04 -37.40 -22.69
N VAL A 43 -19.99 -38.28 -22.36
CA VAL A 43 -20.31 -38.62 -20.98
C VAL A 43 -19.12 -39.29 -20.29
N ILE A 44 -18.46 -40.23 -20.96
CA ILE A 44 -17.26 -40.90 -20.44
C ILE A 44 -16.15 -39.88 -20.24
N ALA A 45 -15.91 -38.98 -21.19
CA ALA A 45 -14.93 -37.91 -21.07
C ALA A 45 -15.25 -36.98 -19.89
N ALA A 46 -16.50 -36.59 -19.70
CA ALA A 46 -16.96 -35.78 -18.59
C ALA A 46 -16.73 -36.47 -17.24
N LEU A 47 -17.00 -37.76 -17.12
CA LEU A 47 -16.73 -38.54 -15.91
C LEU A 47 -15.25 -38.65 -15.60
N LEU A 48 -14.39 -38.83 -16.61
CA LEU A 48 -12.93 -38.83 -16.44
C LEU A 48 -12.45 -37.46 -15.98
N ILE A 49 -12.90 -36.38 -16.60
CA ILE A 49 -12.56 -34.99 -16.19
C ILE A 49 -12.98 -34.75 -14.75
N TYR A 50 -14.23 -35.10 -14.40
CA TYR A 50 -14.73 -34.94 -13.03
C TYR A 50 -13.94 -35.74 -12.00
N SER A 51 -13.63 -37.00 -12.29
CA SER A 51 -12.83 -37.86 -11.42
C SER A 51 -11.41 -37.32 -11.21
N LEU A 52 -10.75 -36.91 -12.30
CA LEU A 52 -9.43 -36.28 -12.26
C LEU A 52 -9.46 -34.94 -11.50
N GLY A 53 -10.50 -34.16 -11.72
CA GLY A 53 -10.70 -32.89 -11.02
C GLY A 53 -10.86 -33.05 -9.51
N ILE A 54 -11.68 -34.01 -9.06
CA ILE A 54 -11.81 -34.32 -7.63
C ILE A 54 -10.47 -34.81 -7.04
N TRP A 55 -9.73 -35.66 -7.76
CA TRP A 55 -8.42 -36.09 -7.31
C TRP A 55 -7.46 -34.91 -7.16
N LEU A 56 -7.41 -34.02 -8.14
CA LEU A 56 -6.56 -32.82 -8.09
C LEU A 56 -6.97 -31.88 -6.94
N MET A 57 -8.29 -31.65 -6.76
CA MET A 57 -8.79 -30.85 -5.63
C MET A 57 -8.38 -31.43 -4.27
N ARG A 58 -8.47 -32.73 -4.09
CA ARG A 58 -8.01 -33.40 -2.86
C ARG A 58 -6.51 -33.17 -2.63
N ARG A 59 -5.70 -33.25 -3.69
CA ARG A 59 -4.27 -32.96 -3.62
C ARG A 59 -3.99 -31.52 -3.19
N ILE A 60 -4.66 -30.53 -3.81
CA ILE A 60 -4.53 -29.12 -3.45
C ILE A 60 -4.90 -28.88 -1.99
N LYS A 61 -6.07 -29.40 -1.55
CA LYS A 61 -6.50 -29.29 -0.15
C LYS A 61 -5.50 -29.88 0.85
N ASN A 62 -4.95 -31.04 0.55
CA ASN A 62 -3.97 -31.68 1.40
C ASN A 62 -2.65 -30.92 1.50
N VAL A 63 -2.20 -30.31 0.39
CA VAL A 63 -1.01 -29.45 0.37
C VAL A 63 -1.25 -28.20 1.22
N LEU A 64 -2.40 -27.51 1.03
CA LEU A 64 -2.79 -26.33 1.81
C LEU A 64 -2.89 -26.65 3.30
N ALA A 65 -3.54 -27.77 3.67
CA ALA A 65 -3.66 -28.19 5.06
C ALA A 65 -2.27 -28.38 5.72
N ARG A 66 -1.34 -29.04 5.01
CA ARG A 66 0.04 -29.23 5.50
C ARG A 66 0.78 -27.89 5.67
N LEU A 67 0.60 -26.95 4.74
CA LEU A 67 1.21 -25.61 4.82
C LEU A 67 0.70 -24.82 6.02
N PHE A 68 -0.61 -24.84 6.25
CA PHE A 68 -1.23 -24.14 7.39
C PHE A 68 -0.79 -24.76 8.73
N THR A 69 -0.72 -26.08 8.83
CA THR A 69 -0.23 -26.76 10.04
C THR A 69 1.24 -26.44 10.31
N ARG A 70 2.09 -26.41 9.27
CA ARG A 70 3.52 -26.04 9.42
C ARG A 70 3.75 -24.61 9.88
N LYS A 71 2.87 -23.68 9.48
CA LYS A 71 2.98 -22.25 9.80
C LYS A 71 2.21 -21.85 11.06
N ASN A 72 1.65 -22.80 11.81
CA ASN A 72 0.80 -22.54 12.99
C ASN A 72 -0.27 -21.46 12.70
N THR A 73 -0.87 -21.51 11.50
CA THR A 73 -1.93 -20.57 11.09
C THR A 73 -3.16 -20.80 11.96
N ASP A 74 -3.83 -19.71 12.35
CA ASP A 74 -5.08 -19.78 13.09
C ASP A 74 -6.08 -20.75 12.42
N PRO A 75 -6.69 -21.68 13.17
CA PRO A 75 -7.59 -22.68 12.60
C PRO A 75 -8.80 -22.09 11.87
N GLY A 76 -9.31 -20.94 12.32
CA GLY A 76 -10.42 -20.24 11.67
C GLY A 76 -10.04 -19.71 10.30
N ILE A 77 -8.87 -19.06 10.18
CA ILE A 77 -8.33 -18.56 8.91
C ILE A 77 -8.04 -19.71 7.95
N ALA A 78 -7.41 -20.79 8.44
CA ALA A 78 -7.10 -21.97 7.62
C ALA A 78 -8.38 -22.62 7.06
N SER A 79 -9.41 -22.77 7.89
CA SER A 79 -10.71 -23.34 7.49
C SER A 79 -11.43 -22.44 6.48
N PHE A 80 -11.43 -21.12 6.70
CA PHE A 80 -12.04 -20.15 5.79
C PHE A 80 -11.39 -20.20 4.40
N ILE A 81 -10.05 -20.14 4.32
CA ILE A 81 -9.32 -20.18 3.05
C ILE A 81 -9.55 -21.51 2.32
N GLN A 82 -9.52 -22.65 3.04
CA GLN A 82 -9.79 -23.95 2.44
C GLN A 82 -11.22 -24.06 1.89
N SER A 83 -12.19 -23.50 2.60
CA SER A 83 -13.59 -23.46 2.16
C SER A 83 -13.76 -22.60 0.92
N LEU A 84 -13.18 -21.41 0.89
CA LEU A 84 -13.22 -20.50 -0.25
C LEU A 84 -12.60 -21.14 -1.51
N ILE A 85 -11.40 -21.69 -1.39
CA ILE A 85 -10.73 -22.41 -2.48
C ILE A 85 -11.58 -23.59 -2.96
N SER A 86 -12.18 -24.34 -2.02
CA SER A 86 -13.04 -25.47 -2.36
C SER A 86 -14.26 -25.07 -3.16
N ILE A 87 -14.93 -23.97 -2.80
CA ILE A 87 -16.09 -23.44 -3.51
C ILE A 87 -15.69 -23.05 -4.93
N ILE A 88 -14.62 -22.28 -5.10
CA ILE A 88 -14.13 -21.85 -6.40
C ILE A 88 -13.77 -23.04 -7.31
N LEU A 89 -13.00 -23.98 -6.78
CA LEU A 89 -12.59 -25.18 -7.55
C LEU A 89 -13.80 -26.05 -7.93
N ASN A 90 -14.80 -26.21 -7.05
CA ASN A 90 -16.03 -26.95 -7.36
C ASN A 90 -16.82 -26.28 -8.48
N ILE A 91 -16.97 -24.94 -8.44
CA ILE A 91 -17.66 -24.19 -9.49
C ILE A 91 -16.96 -24.41 -10.84
N ILE A 92 -15.64 -24.23 -10.89
CA ILE A 92 -14.83 -24.41 -12.11
C ILE A 92 -14.97 -25.85 -12.64
N LEU A 93 -14.82 -26.86 -11.76
CA LEU A 93 -14.93 -28.27 -12.17
C LEU A 93 -16.32 -28.58 -12.71
N THR A 94 -17.39 -28.07 -12.09
CA THR A 94 -18.76 -28.28 -12.54
C THR A 94 -18.96 -27.72 -13.95
N ILE A 95 -18.49 -26.51 -14.24
CA ILE A 95 -18.62 -25.86 -15.54
C ILE A 95 -17.88 -26.65 -16.63
N ILE A 96 -16.61 -27.02 -16.34
CA ILE A 96 -15.79 -27.81 -17.26
C ILE A 96 -16.47 -29.16 -17.57
N THR A 97 -17.03 -29.82 -16.54
CA THR A 97 -17.69 -31.12 -16.70
C THR A 97 -18.96 -31.00 -17.53
N ILE A 98 -19.78 -29.96 -17.28
CA ILE A 98 -21.01 -29.70 -18.04
C ILE A 98 -20.68 -29.40 -19.52
N GLY A 99 -19.65 -28.58 -19.76
CA GLY A 99 -19.17 -28.27 -21.11
C GLY A 99 -18.65 -29.49 -21.86
N ALA A 100 -18.00 -30.46 -21.17
CA ALA A 100 -17.51 -31.69 -21.75
C ALA A 100 -18.65 -32.62 -22.25
N VAL A 101 -19.82 -32.56 -21.64
CA VAL A 101 -21.02 -33.26 -22.12
C VAL A 101 -21.58 -32.64 -23.42
N GLY A 102 -21.23 -31.37 -23.71
CA GLY A 102 -21.66 -30.61 -24.88
C GLY A 102 -22.78 -29.63 -24.61
N ILE A 103 -23.02 -29.32 -23.33
CA ILE A 103 -23.97 -28.27 -22.94
C ILE A 103 -23.25 -26.91 -23.03
N ASP A 104 -23.89 -25.93 -23.65
CA ASP A 104 -23.35 -24.58 -23.74
C ASP A 104 -23.28 -23.93 -22.34
N THR A 105 -22.07 -23.64 -21.90
CA THR A 105 -21.80 -23.01 -20.61
C THR A 105 -21.49 -21.52 -20.71
N THR A 106 -21.62 -20.92 -21.89
CA THR A 106 -21.28 -19.53 -22.18
C THR A 106 -22.04 -18.55 -21.27
N SER A 107 -23.35 -18.75 -21.10
CA SER A 107 -24.19 -17.90 -20.24
C SER A 107 -23.80 -18.01 -18.78
N VAL A 108 -23.46 -19.21 -18.30
CA VAL A 108 -22.99 -19.44 -16.91
C VAL A 108 -21.64 -18.81 -16.72
N ALA A 109 -20.74 -18.96 -17.68
CA ALA A 109 -19.39 -18.32 -17.63
C ALA A 109 -19.51 -16.79 -17.61
N ALA A 110 -20.41 -16.20 -18.40
CA ALA A 110 -20.68 -14.77 -18.42
C ALA A 110 -21.21 -14.26 -17.06
N LEU A 111 -22.16 -15.01 -16.47
CA LEU A 111 -22.68 -14.69 -15.12
C LEU A 111 -21.59 -14.74 -14.04
N LEU A 112 -20.74 -15.76 -14.08
CA LEU A 112 -19.61 -15.88 -13.15
C LEU A 112 -18.55 -14.82 -13.36
N ALA A 113 -18.29 -14.41 -14.60
CA ALA A 113 -17.39 -13.30 -14.90
C ALA A 113 -17.92 -11.99 -14.30
N GLY A 114 -19.21 -11.70 -14.45
CA GLY A 114 -19.86 -10.54 -13.83
C GLY A 114 -19.82 -10.58 -12.31
N GLY A 115 -20.15 -11.72 -11.71
CA GLY A 115 -20.05 -11.93 -10.25
C GLY A 115 -18.61 -11.83 -9.74
N GLY A 116 -17.67 -12.41 -10.47
CA GLY A 116 -16.23 -12.31 -10.15
C GLY A 116 -15.71 -10.88 -10.21
N MET A 117 -16.16 -10.09 -11.19
CA MET A 117 -15.83 -8.66 -11.28
C MET A 117 -16.37 -7.88 -10.08
N ALA A 118 -17.62 -8.13 -9.67
CA ALA A 118 -18.21 -7.49 -8.49
C ALA A 118 -17.45 -7.82 -7.21
N ILE A 119 -17.07 -9.09 -7.00
CA ILE A 119 -16.25 -9.53 -5.86
C ILE A 119 -14.86 -8.90 -5.93
N GLY A 120 -14.24 -8.87 -7.11
CA GLY A 120 -12.92 -8.24 -7.32
C GLY A 120 -12.92 -6.75 -6.94
N MET A 121 -13.95 -6.02 -7.34
CA MET A 121 -14.11 -4.60 -6.96
C MET A 121 -14.33 -4.44 -5.45
N ALA A 122 -15.11 -5.31 -4.82
CA ALA A 122 -15.32 -5.27 -3.37
C ALA A 122 -14.06 -5.56 -2.55
N LEU A 123 -13.17 -6.41 -3.07
CA LEU A 123 -11.90 -6.79 -2.42
C LEU A 123 -10.72 -5.90 -2.80
N ASN A 124 -10.89 -4.93 -3.70
CA ASN A 124 -9.80 -4.11 -4.25
C ASN A 124 -8.92 -3.49 -3.17
N GLY A 125 -9.51 -2.88 -2.13
CA GLY A 125 -8.75 -2.28 -1.03
C GLY A 125 -7.91 -3.29 -0.23
N THR A 126 -8.41 -4.50 -0.02
CA THR A 126 -7.68 -5.56 0.68
C THR A 126 -6.49 -6.06 -0.15
N VAL A 127 -6.70 -6.25 -1.45
CA VAL A 127 -5.64 -6.66 -2.38
C VAL A 127 -4.57 -5.58 -2.50
N GLN A 128 -4.98 -4.29 -2.55
CA GLN A 128 -4.06 -3.16 -2.56
C GLN A 128 -3.18 -3.11 -1.31
N ASN A 129 -3.76 -3.34 -0.13
CA ASN A 129 -3.01 -3.36 1.11
C ASN A 129 -2.04 -4.54 1.18
N PHE A 130 -2.45 -5.70 0.71
CA PHE A 130 -1.58 -6.88 0.62
C PHE A 130 -0.40 -6.65 -0.34
N ALA A 131 -0.67 -6.15 -1.55
CA ALA A 131 0.36 -5.80 -2.53
C ALA A 131 1.30 -4.71 -1.97
N GLY A 132 0.74 -3.68 -1.31
CA GLY A 132 1.50 -2.64 -0.62
C GLY A 132 2.44 -3.22 0.44
N GLY A 133 1.96 -4.16 1.25
CA GLY A 133 2.79 -4.85 2.25
C GLY A 133 3.97 -5.60 1.63
N ILE A 134 3.75 -6.33 0.53
CA ILE A 134 4.83 -6.99 -0.21
C ILE A 134 5.84 -5.97 -0.73
N MET A 135 5.39 -4.86 -1.31
CA MET A 135 6.27 -3.78 -1.80
C MET A 135 7.11 -3.19 -0.67
N LEU A 136 6.51 -2.85 0.46
CA LEU A 136 7.22 -2.28 1.62
C LEU A 136 8.30 -3.22 2.15
N VAL A 137 8.02 -4.52 2.25
CA VAL A 137 9.00 -5.53 2.73
C VAL A 137 10.10 -5.79 1.70
N THR A 138 9.79 -5.71 0.40
CA THR A 138 10.74 -6.01 -0.68
C THR A 138 11.67 -4.82 -0.94
N PHE A 139 11.13 -3.62 -1.18
CA PHE A 139 11.89 -2.42 -1.52
C PHE A 139 12.42 -1.67 -0.29
N LYS A 140 11.84 -1.89 0.87
CA LYS A 140 12.24 -1.33 2.16
C LYS A 140 12.50 0.19 2.14
N PRO A 141 11.51 1.00 1.72
CA PRO A 141 11.64 2.46 1.81
C PRO A 141 11.85 2.93 3.25
N PHE A 142 11.43 2.13 4.21
CA PHE A 142 11.72 2.23 5.63
C PHE A 142 11.82 0.83 6.26
N LYS A 143 12.36 0.75 7.47
CA LYS A 143 12.52 -0.49 8.25
C LYS A 143 11.84 -0.34 9.61
N VAL A 144 11.63 -1.47 10.28
CA VAL A 144 11.23 -1.46 11.69
C VAL A 144 12.34 -0.77 12.51
N GLY A 145 11.97 0.20 13.32
CA GLY A 145 12.85 1.08 14.08
C GLY A 145 13.04 2.47 13.46
N ASP A 146 12.77 2.67 12.17
CA ASP A 146 12.87 3.99 11.54
C ASP A 146 11.77 4.92 12.06
N TYR A 147 12.09 6.19 12.25
CA TYR A 147 11.14 7.27 12.50
C TYR A 147 10.71 7.86 11.16
N ILE A 148 9.44 7.76 10.86
CA ILE A 148 8.86 8.19 9.58
C ILE A 148 7.66 9.12 9.80
N GLU A 149 7.39 9.93 8.80
CA GLU A 149 6.16 10.70 8.65
C GLU A 149 5.47 10.26 7.37
N ALA A 150 4.22 9.87 7.46
CA ALA A 150 3.40 9.42 6.34
C ALA A 150 1.91 9.59 6.63
N GLN A 151 1.12 9.95 5.63
CA GLN A 151 -0.35 10.11 5.74
C GLN A 151 -0.78 11.10 6.86
N GLY A 152 0.06 12.13 7.16
CA GLY A 152 -0.21 13.10 8.21
C GLY A 152 0.07 12.59 9.64
N TYR A 153 0.69 11.43 9.77
CA TYR A 153 1.12 10.87 11.05
C TYR A 153 2.62 10.67 11.07
N GLU A 154 3.22 10.83 12.25
CA GLU A 154 4.64 10.59 12.49
C GLU A 154 4.86 9.62 13.65
N GLY A 155 5.91 8.83 13.57
CA GLY A 155 6.27 7.89 14.63
C GLY A 155 7.30 6.85 14.20
N THR A 156 7.76 6.08 15.18
CA THR A 156 8.69 4.97 14.94
C THR A 156 7.94 3.74 14.43
N VAL A 157 8.40 3.15 13.34
CA VAL A 157 7.86 1.92 12.78
C VAL A 157 8.06 0.78 13.77
N ARG A 158 6.96 0.25 14.33
CA ARG A 158 6.99 -0.86 15.27
C ARG A 158 6.90 -2.22 14.58
N GLU A 159 6.05 -2.31 13.56
CA GLU A 159 5.74 -3.55 12.87
C GLU A 159 5.22 -3.28 11.46
N ILE A 160 5.64 -4.09 10.51
CA ILE A 160 5.06 -4.14 9.15
C ILE A 160 4.36 -5.48 9.02
N SER A 161 3.02 -5.47 9.09
CA SER A 161 2.18 -6.65 8.92
C SER A 161 1.78 -6.83 7.45
N ILE A 162 1.02 -7.87 7.14
CA ILE A 162 0.63 -8.22 5.77
C ILE A 162 -0.18 -7.09 5.09
N VAL A 163 -1.09 -6.44 5.83
CA VAL A 163 -2.03 -5.44 5.26
C VAL A 163 -1.90 -4.05 5.89
N ASN A 164 -1.16 -3.92 6.99
CA ASN A 164 -0.96 -2.65 7.68
C ASN A 164 0.44 -2.53 8.29
N THR A 165 0.84 -1.30 8.56
CA THR A 165 2.06 -0.95 9.30
C THR A 165 1.65 -0.21 10.57
N LYS A 166 2.31 -0.52 11.69
CA LYS A 166 2.08 0.11 12.98
C LYS A 166 3.20 1.09 13.28
N LEU A 167 2.84 2.35 13.56
CA LEU A 167 3.74 3.38 14.05
C LEU A 167 3.48 3.61 15.54
N MET A 168 4.53 3.87 16.28
CA MET A 168 4.47 4.31 17.66
C MET A 168 4.88 5.78 17.72
N THR A 169 3.98 6.64 18.16
CA THR A 169 4.26 8.07 18.33
C THR A 169 5.14 8.33 19.56
N THR A 170 5.71 9.52 19.65
CA THR A 170 6.58 9.92 20.79
C THR A 170 5.82 9.96 22.12
N ASP A 171 4.48 10.16 22.08
CA ASP A 171 3.57 10.08 23.24
C ASP A 171 2.96 8.69 23.45
N ASN A 172 3.59 7.65 22.84
CA ASN A 172 3.26 6.22 23.00
C ASN A 172 1.88 5.81 22.49
N ARG A 173 1.33 6.50 21.47
CA ARG A 173 0.12 6.04 20.76
C ARG A 173 0.49 5.12 19.61
N CYS A 174 -0.34 4.10 19.38
CA CYS A 174 -0.19 3.21 18.24
C CYS A 174 -1.06 3.69 17.07
N ILE A 175 -0.44 4.07 15.97
CA ILE A 175 -1.10 4.43 14.71
C ILE A 175 -1.01 3.24 13.76
N ILE A 176 -2.15 2.83 13.23
CA ILE A 176 -2.24 1.71 12.28
C ILE A 176 -2.58 2.28 10.90
N ILE A 177 -1.65 2.15 9.95
CA ILE A 177 -1.80 2.69 8.60
C ILE A 177 -1.90 1.52 7.61
N PRO A 178 -2.90 1.50 6.72
CA PRO A 178 -3.00 0.51 5.65
C PRO A 178 -1.78 0.58 4.72
N ASN A 179 -1.19 -0.58 4.39
CA ASN A 179 0.02 -0.64 3.57
C ASN A 179 -0.16 -0.05 2.16
N GLY A 180 -1.35 -0.16 1.58
CA GLY A 180 -1.67 0.43 0.28
C GLY A 180 -1.52 1.95 0.28
N SER A 181 -1.91 2.62 1.37
CA SER A 181 -1.74 4.06 1.53
C SER A 181 -0.28 4.46 1.67
N LEU A 182 0.52 3.65 2.35
CA LEU A 182 1.96 3.89 2.49
C LEU A 182 2.71 3.64 1.18
N SER A 183 2.44 2.52 0.51
CA SER A 183 3.16 2.16 -0.72
C SER A 183 2.90 3.11 -1.90
N ASN A 184 1.72 3.75 -1.93
CA ASN A 184 1.32 4.68 -2.98
C ASN A 184 1.46 6.16 -2.56
N GLY A 185 1.78 6.43 -1.29
CA GLY A 185 1.89 7.77 -0.74
C GLY A 185 3.33 8.27 -0.63
N THR A 186 3.46 9.53 -0.21
CA THR A 186 4.75 10.10 0.16
C THR A 186 5.13 9.66 1.57
N ILE A 187 6.38 9.25 1.74
CA ILE A 187 6.95 8.86 3.02
C ILE A 187 8.19 9.72 3.26
N ASN A 188 8.21 10.42 4.39
CA ASN A 188 9.39 11.13 4.85
C ASN A 188 10.09 10.24 5.90
N ASN A 189 11.23 9.66 5.54
CA ASN A 189 12.00 8.81 6.44
C ASN A 189 13.16 9.59 7.04
N TYR A 190 13.01 9.99 8.28
CA TYR A 190 14.00 10.76 9.02
C TYR A 190 15.22 9.93 9.48
N SER A 191 15.08 8.61 9.55
CA SER A 191 16.12 7.68 9.98
C SER A 191 16.91 7.06 8.83
N HIS A 192 16.49 7.30 7.57
CA HIS A 192 17.14 6.70 6.39
C HIS A 192 18.61 7.11 6.26
N ASN A 193 18.89 8.40 6.47
CA ASN A 193 20.24 8.95 6.39
C ASN A 193 20.87 9.02 7.78
N THR A 194 22.16 8.73 7.84
CA THR A 194 22.94 8.76 9.10
C THR A 194 23.23 10.16 9.61
N VAL A 195 23.09 11.18 8.74
CA VAL A 195 23.32 12.58 9.06
C VAL A 195 22.13 13.44 8.62
N ARG A 196 21.83 14.47 9.41
CA ARG A 196 20.76 15.43 9.16
C ARG A 196 21.26 16.85 9.35
N ARG A 197 20.65 17.80 8.64
CA ARG A 197 20.91 19.22 8.83
C ARG A 197 19.92 19.79 9.83
N VAL A 198 20.45 20.34 10.92
CA VAL A 198 19.66 21.15 11.84
C VAL A 198 19.63 22.59 11.33
N GLU A 199 18.50 23.23 11.47
CA GLU A 199 18.34 24.66 11.14
C GLU A 199 17.73 25.39 12.33
N TRP A 200 18.32 26.52 12.67
CA TRP A 200 17.81 27.46 13.69
C TRP A 200 17.51 28.80 13.03
N THR A 201 16.50 29.46 13.53
CA THR A 201 16.13 30.82 13.16
C THR A 201 16.22 31.69 14.39
N VAL A 202 17.07 32.71 14.36
CA VAL A 202 17.37 33.58 15.50
C VAL A 202 17.03 35.02 15.13
N GLY A 203 16.04 35.60 15.82
CA GLY A 203 15.71 37.01 15.70
C GLY A 203 16.47 37.84 16.73
N VAL A 204 17.10 38.93 16.29
CA VAL A 204 17.73 39.91 17.15
C VAL A 204 17.17 41.31 16.90
N GLU A 205 17.36 42.23 17.83
CA GLU A 205 16.90 43.63 17.68
C GLU A 205 17.63 44.36 16.53
N TYR A 206 17.01 45.38 16.01
CA TYR A 206 17.66 46.29 15.06
C TYR A 206 18.78 47.10 15.72
N GLY A 207 19.81 47.43 14.94
CA GLY A 207 20.97 48.17 15.44
C GLY A 207 22.15 47.29 15.85
N VAL A 208 21.95 45.97 15.93
CA VAL A 208 23.05 45.01 16.19
C VAL A 208 23.94 44.90 14.95
N SER A 209 25.26 44.82 15.18
CA SER A 209 26.23 44.52 14.12
C SER A 209 25.99 43.12 13.56
N ALA A 210 25.66 43.05 12.28
CA ALA A 210 25.42 41.76 11.62
C ALA A 210 26.67 40.85 11.61
N GLU A 211 27.85 41.45 11.57
CA GLU A 211 29.11 40.70 11.56
C GLU A 211 29.39 40.10 12.93
N GLU A 212 29.24 40.88 14.00
CA GLU A 212 29.43 40.41 15.38
C GLU A 212 28.41 39.31 15.72
N CYS A 213 27.18 39.50 15.35
CA CYS A 213 26.11 38.48 15.54
C CYS A 213 26.44 37.18 14.79
N LYS A 214 26.88 37.24 13.52
CA LYS A 214 27.29 36.07 12.77
C LYS A 214 28.45 35.34 13.41
N HIS A 215 29.48 36.09 13.86
CA HIS A 215 30.64 35.52 14.52
C HIS A 215 30.27 34.80 15.81
N LEU A 216 29.44 35.42 16.65
CA LEU A 216 29.00 34.81 17.91
C LEU A 216 28.15 33.55 17.64
N LEU A 217 27.21 33.60 16.72
CA LEU A 217 26.38 32.45 16.39
C LEU A 217 27.19 31.31 15.76
N MET A 218 28.19 31.60 14.94
CA MET A 218 29.12 30.62 14.40
C MET A 218 29.97 29.98 15.49
N ASP A 219 30.47 30.76 16.44
CA ASP A 219 31.26 30.27 17.57
C ASP A 219 30.45 29.30 18.45
N LEU A 220 29.15 29.53 18.62
CA LEU A 220 28.27 28.60 19.35
C LEU A 220 28.13 27.24 18.65
N ILE A 221 28.09 27.23 17.33
CA ILE A 221 28.04 25.99 16.52
C ILE A 221 29.39 25.29 16.59
N ASP A 222 30.48 26.03 16.41
CA ASP A 222 31.83 25.48 16.31
C ASP A 222 32.33 24.86 17.64
N LYS A 223 31.81 25.30 18.76
CA LYS A 223 32.10 24.73 20.08
C LYS A 223 31.37 23.41 20.36
N ASP A 224 30.43 23.01 19.55
CA ASP A 224 29.74 21.73 19.72
C ASP A 224 30.43 20.63 18.90
N GLY A 225 31.06 19.70 19.59
CA GLY A 225 31.82 18.62 18.99
C GLY A 225 30.99 17.60 18.19
N ARG A 226 29.65 17.68 18.23
CA ARG A 226 28.72 16.84 17.44
C ARG A 226 28.44 17.42 16.05
N VAL A 227 28.82 18.68 15.83
CA VAL A 227 28.66 19.36 14.55
C VAL A 227 29.69 18.85 13.55
N LEU A 228 29.23 18.40 12.41
CA LEU A 228 30.03 17.83 11.34
C LEU A 228 30.38 18.87 10.29
N ARG A 229 31.52 18.68 9.63
CA ARG A 229 32.06 19.54 8.57
C ARG A 229 32.22 18.75 7.28
N LYS A 230 32.47 19.42 6.17
CA LYS A 230 32.77 18.76 4.88
C LYS A 230 33.85 17.71 4.98
N ALA A 231 34.83 17.92 5.84
CA ALA A 231 35.91 16.95 6.11
C ALA A 231 35.38 15.62 6.67
N ASP A 232 34.22 15.64 7.36
CA ASP A 232 33.55 14.46 7.91
C ASP A 232 32.59 13.79 6.91
N GLY A 233 32.59 14.23 5.65
CA GLY A 233 31.78 13.63 4.58
C GLY A 233 30.35 14.17 4.45
N VAL A 234 30.02 15.27 5.13
CA VAL A 234 28.71 15.93 4.98
C VAL A 234 28.70 16.93 3.83
N PRO A 235 27.52 17.30 3.25
CA PRO A 235 27.43 18.14 2.06
C PRO A 235 27.99 19.57 2.20
N ALA A 236 27.94 20.16 3.40
CA ALA A 236 28.36 21.53 3.62
C ALA A 236 28.91 21.76 5.03
N ASP A 237 29.79 22.73 5.19
CA ASP A 237 30.22 23.25 6.48
C ASP A 237 29.07 23.99 7.17
N PRO A 238 29.15 24.23 8.50
CA PRO A 238 28.24 25.08 9.25
C PRO A 238 28.11 26.46 8.58
N PHE A 239 26.93 27.02 8.65
CA PHE A 239 26.60 28.30 8.00
C PHE A 239 25.77 29.17 8.91
N VAL A 240 26.11 30.47 8.97
CA VAL A 240 25.32 31.51 9.58
C VAL A 240 25.15 32.67 8.60
N GLY A 241 23.92 33.09 8.37
CA GLY A 241 23.62 34.20 7.48
C GLY A 241 22.40 35.00 7.92
N LEU A 242 22.38 36.31 7.63
CA LEU A 242 21.20 37.13 7.77
C LEU A 242 20.20 36.71 6.70
N SER A 243 19.02 36.27 7.09
CA SER A 243 18.00 35.72 6.18
C SER A 243 16.86 36.69 5.91
N THR A 244 16.44 37.48 6.87
CA THR A 244 15.26 38.34 6.73
C THR A 244 15.36 39.58 7.59
N LEU A 245 14.87 40.69 7.07
CA LEU A 245 14.57 41.91 7.82
C LEU A 245 13.05 41.91 8.09
N ALA A 246 12.67 41.54 9.32
CA ALA A 246 11.27 41.42 9.71
C ALA A 246 10.79 42.73 10.40
N ASP A 247 9.49 42.84 10.67
CA ASP A 247 8.86 44.08 11.18
C ASP A 247 9.52 44.59 12.48
N SER A 248 9.97 43.72 13.36
CA SER A 248 10.55 44.10 14.66
C SER A 248 11.88 43.39 14.93
N SER A 249 12.48 42.70 13.97
CA SER A 249 13.69 41.90 14.16
C SER A 249 14.54 41.74 12.91
N VAL A 250 15.82 41.58 13.10
CA VAL A 250 16.75 41.07 12.10
C VAL A 250 16.92 39.56 12.33
N VAL A 251 16.60 38.77 11.33
CA VAL A 251 16.54 37.30 11.44
C VAL A 251 17.78 36.67 10.84
N PHE A 252 18.49 35.87 11.60
CA PHE A 252 19.62 35.06 11.17
C PHE A 252 19.20 33.60 11.06
N THR A 253 19.67 32.91 10.01
CA THR A 253 19.55 31.47 9.86
C THR A 253 20.90 30.82 10.13
N MET A 254 20.89 29.83 11.01
CA MET A 254 22.05 28.98 11.30
C MET A 254 21.76 27.57 10.77
N ARG A 255 22.77 26.92 10.20
CA ARG A 255 22.67 25.55 9.67
C ARG A 255 23.89 24.76 10.04
N ALA A 256 23.68 23.54 10.55
CA ALA A 256 24.75 22.62 10.84
C ALA A 256 24.34 21.17 10.53
N TRP A 257 25.30 20.36 10.13
CA TRP A 257 25.10 18.92 9.94
C TRP A 257 25.49 18.18 11.20
N VAL A 258 24.67 17.21 11.61
CA VAL A 258 24.90 16.37 12.78
C VAL A 258 24.50 14.93 12.46
N LYS A 259 24.91 13.97 13.28
CA LYS A 259 24.37 12.62 13.20
C LYS A 259 22.87 12.66 13.48
N THR A 260 22.12 11.77 12.81
CA THR A 260 20.67 11.70 12.98
C THR A 260 20.23 11.48 14.42
N ASP A 261 20.99 10.68 15.17
CA ASP A 261 20.73 10.38 16.58
C ASP A 261 20.92 11.61 17.48
N ASP A 262 21.84 12.51 17.14
CA ASP A 262 22.16 13.71 17.91
C ASP A 262 21.27 14.93 17.54
N TYR A 263 20.35 14.76 16.57
CA TYR A 263 19.60 15.88 15.97
C TYR A 263 18.85 16.71 17.00
N TRP A 264 18.09 16.08 17.87
CA TRP A 264 17.26 16.78 18.84
C TRP A 264 18.10 17.36 19.99
N ASP A 265 19.07 16.62 20.47
CA ASP A 265 19.94 17.06 21.56
C ASP A 265 20.72 18.29 21.13
N VAL A 266 21.36 18.26 19.95
CA VAL A 266 22.06 19.44 19.42
C VAL A 266 21.13 20.61 19.19
N LYS A 267 19.91 20.35 18.67
CA LYS A 267 18.93 21.41 18.41
C LYS A 267 18.54 22.14 19.69
N PHE A 268 18.28 21.42 20.77
CA PHE A 268 17.89 22.02 22.05
C PHE A 268 19.07 22.67 22.77
N ASP A 269 20.23 22.01 22.83
CA ASP A 269 21.41 22.54 23.48
C ASP A 269 21.89 23.86 22.83
N ILE A 270 21.88 23.94 21.50
CA ILE A 270 22.24 25.17 20.79
C ILE A 270 21.20 26.27 21.03
N ASN A 271 19.89 25.95 21.08
CA ASN A 271 18.86 26.94 21.44
C ASN A 271 19.13 27.54 22.84
N GLU A 272 19.46 26.71 23.82
CA GLU A 272 19.76 27.16 25.17
C GLU A 272 21.02 28.06 25.19
N ARG A 273 22.07 27.63 24.49
CA ARG A 273 23.31 28.45 24.38
C ARG A 273 23.04 29.76 23.66
N ILE A 274 22.21 29.83 22.65
CA ILE A 274 21.80 31.08 21.98
C ILE A 274 21.12 31.99 22.99
N TYR A 275 20.13 31.46 23.72
CA TYR A 275 19.37 32.20 24.72
C TYR A 275 20.28 32.82 25.80
N GLU A 276 21.27 32.05 26.27
CA GLU A 276 22.21 32.51 27.31
C GLU A 276 23.29 33.46 26.78
N SER A 277 23.78 33.23 25.56
CA SER A 277 25.03 33.89 25.08
C SER A 277 24.74 35.23 24.42
N LEU A 278 23.61 35.39 23.69
CA LEU A 278 23.32 36.63 23.00
C LEU A 278 23.22 37.83 23.94
N PRO A 279 22.43 37.80 25.04
CA PRO A 279 22.33 38.95 25.96
C PRO A 279 23.65 39.23 26.68
N LYS A 280 24.46 38.21 27.03
CA LYS A 280 25.78 38.38 27.66
C LYS A 280 26.78 39.13 26.75
N ASN A 281 26.55 39.11 25.43
CA ASN A 281 27.36 39.82 24.44
C ASN A 281 26.69 41.11 23.94
N GLY A 282 25.65 41.61 24.61
CA GLY A 282 24.97 42.86 24.25
C GLY A 282 24.04 42.75 23.05
N ILE A 283 23.70 41.52 22.61
CA ILE A 283 22.74 41.26 21.52
C ILE A 283 21.44 40.84 22.16
N ASN A 284 20.43 41.71 22.10
CA ASN A 284 19.14 41.45 22.73
C ASN A 284 18.15 40.77 21.77
N PHE A 285 17.21 40.04 22.36
CA PHE A 285 16.05 39.54 21.63
C PHE A 285 15.05 40.68 21.43
N PRO A 286 14.42 40.76 20.24
CA PRO A 286 13.53 41.83 19.90
C PRO A 286 12.21 41.75 20.67
N PHE A 287 11.71 42.90 21.10
CA PHE A 287 10.33 43.05 21.49
C PHE A 287 9.53 43.59 20.31
N PRO A 288 8.20 43.38 20.26
CA PRO A 288 7.35 44.04 19.27
C PRO A 288 7.56 45.57 19.30
N GLN A 289 7.91 46.14 18.16
CA GLN A 289 8.14 47.60 18.04
C GLN A 289 6.94 48.27 17.39
N MET A 290 6.62 49.48 17.83
CA MET A 290 5.50 50.27 17.32
C MET A 290 5.85 51.76 17.36
N ASP A 291 5.72 52.41 16.24
CA ASP A 291 5.81 53.88 16.18
C ASP A 291 4.51 54.52 16.65
N VAL A 292 4.60 55.32 17.73
CA VAL A 292 3.43 55.99 18.29
C VAL A 292 3.54 57.49 18.05
N HIS A 293 2.67 58.07 17.21
CA HIS A 293 2.55 59.50 17.00
C HIS A 293 1.50 60.09 17.96
N VAL A 294 1.94 60.79 18.99
CA VAL A 294 1.02 61.46 19.92
C VAL A 294 0.78 62.90 19.47
N HIS A 295 -0.46 63.18 19.07
CA HIS A 295 -0.92 64.56 18.81
C HIS A 295 -1.50 65.13 20.09
N GLN A 296 -0.86 66.15 20.65
CA GLN A 296 -1.44 66.97 21.75
C GLN A 296 -2.41 67.94 21.11
N SER A 297 -3.70 67.90 21.51
CA SER A 297 -4.78 68.85 21.15
C SER A 297 -4.76 70.04 22.01
#